data_53788d06ed55edd6a8f187cf3d322f90
#
_entry.id   53788d06ed55edd6a8f187cf3d322f90
#
_cell.length_a   1.000
_cell.length_b   1.000
_cell.length_c   1.000
_cell.angle_alpha   90.00
_cell.angle_beta   90.00
_cell.angle_gamma   90.00
#
_symmetry.space_group_name_H-M   'P 1'
#
loop_
_entity.id
_entity.type
_entity.pdbx_description
1 polymer ?
#
loop_
_entity_poly.entity_id
_entity_poly.type
_entity_poly.pdbx_seq_one_letter_code
_entity_poly.pdbx_strand_id
1 'polypeptide(L)'
;MSFSSNRRAVQDESLPLEHRASHARSCALHVANKLGVQREVVISAVAEKTGINLHGPVLGFELLQALAYLEALRHGEAQLNA
;
A
#
# COMPACT_ATOMS: atom_id res chain seq x y z
N MET A 1 -11.28 -9.64 0.29
CA MET A 1 -9.94 -10.19 0.56
C MET A 1 -9.37 -9.53 1.81
N SER A 2 -8.49 -10.24 2.51
CA SER A 2 -7.84 -9.68 3.69
C SER A 2 -6.58 -8.90 3.31
N PHE A 3 -6.04 -8.13 4.27
CA PHE A 3 -4.74 -7.49 4.08
C PHE A 3 -3.66 -8.52 3.74
N SER A 4 -3.64 -9.65 4.44
CA SER A 4 -2.62 -10.69 4.21
C SER A 4 -2.70 -11.29 2.81
N SER A 5 -3.90 -11.51 2.27
CA SER A 5 -4.07 -11.99 0.90
C SER A 5 -3.57 -10.97 -0.12
N ASN A 6 -3.89 -9.71 0.07
CA ASN A 6 -3.43 -8.65 -0.81
C ASN A 6 -1.91 -8.46 -0.70
N ARG A 7 -1.36 -8.57 0.51
CA ARG A 7 0.09 -8.50 0.71
C ARG A 7 0.82 -9.58 -0.09
N ARG A 8 0.32 -10.82 -0.04
CA ARG A 8 0.92 -11.92 -0.83
C ARG A 8 0.90 -11.62 -2.31
N ALA A 9 -0.21 -11.06 -2.81
CA ALA A 9 -0.32 -10.73 -4.23
C ALA A 9 0.66 -9.60 -4.61
N VAL A 10 0.85 -8.61 -3.76
CA VAL A 10 1.86 -7.56 -4.00
C VAL A 10 3.25 -8.17 -4.10
N GLN A 11 3.55 -9.16 -3.27
CA GLN A 11 4.87 -9.82 -3.24
C GLN A 11 5.06 -10.86 -4.33
N ASP A 12 4.02 -11.21 -5.07
CA ASP A 12 4.04 -12.26 -6.07
C ASP A 12 4.59 -11.74 -7.39
N GLU A 13 5.86 -12.02 -7.67
CA GLU A 13 6.53 -11.55 -8.88
C GLU A 13 6.01 -12.21 -10.16
N SER A 14 5.22 -13.29 -10.06
CA SER A 14 4.59 -13.91 -11.22
C SER A 14 3.38 -13.13 -11.74
N LEU A 15 2.84 -12.22 -10.94
CA LEU A 15 1.71 -11.39 -11.36
C LEU A 15 2.18 -10.16 -12.12
N PRO A 16 1.39 -9.68 -13.11
CA PRO A 16 1.69 -8.40 -13.76
C PRO A 16 1.74 -7.25 -12.76
N LEU A 17 2.58 -6.25 -13.05
CA LEU A 17 2.73 -5.09 -12.15
C LEU A 17 1.41 -4.37 -11.90
N GLU A 18 0.53 -4.29 -12.92
CA GLU A 18 -0.79 -3.66 -12.77
C GLU A 18 -1.64 -4.38 -11.73
N HIS A 19 -1.59 -5.71 -11.71
CA HIS A 19 -2.33 -6.50 -10.72
C HIS A 19 -1.73 -6.31 -9.33
N ARG A 20 -0.42 -6.32 -9.23
CA ARG A 20 0.27 -6.11 -7.96
C ARG A 20 -0.04 -4.71 -7.40
N ALA A 21 -0.05 -3.69 -8.25
CA ALA A 21 -0.40 -2.32 -7.83
C ALA A 21 -1.86 -2.24 -7.36
N SER A 22 -2.78 -2.94 -8.04
CA SER A 22 -4.17 -3.01 -7.61
C SER A 22 -4.29 -3.62 -6.21
N HIS A 23 -3.55 -4.69 -5.94
CA HIS A 23 -3.53 -5.30 -4.61
C HIS A 23 -2.88 -4.39 -3.56
N ALA A 24 -1.90 -3.58 -3.95
CA ALA A 24 -1.32 -2.57 -3.04
C ALA A 24 -2.35 -1.51 -2.66
N ARG A 25 -3.17 -1.06 -3.62
CA ARG A 25 -4.27 -0.14 -3.34
C ARG A 25 -5.32 -0.77 -2.43
N SER A 26 -5.57 -2.08 -2.58
CA SER A 26 -6.45 -2.81 -1.66
C SER A 26 -5.85 -2.90 -0.26
N CYS A 27 -4.55 -3.07 -0.13
CA CYS A 27 -3.88 -2.97 1.17
C CYS A 27 -4.09 -1.59 1.78
N ALA A 28 -3.98 -0.52 0.98
CA ALA A 28 -4.23 0.83 1.45
C ALA A 28 -5.67 1.01 1.93
N LEU A 29 -6.64 0.37 1.26
CA LEU A 29 -8.03 0.40 1.71
C LEU A 29 -8.20 -0.26 3.08
N HIS A 30 -7.57 -1.42 3.30
CA HIS A 30 -7.63 -2.09 4.60
C HIS A 30 -7.02 -1.24 5.70
N VAL A 31 -5.89 -0.59 5.42
CA VAL A 31 -5.26 0.34 6.38
C VAL A 31 -6.19 1.52 6.66
N ALA A 32 -6.77 2.10 5.62
CA ALA A 32 -7.70 3.23 5.76
C ALA A 32 -8.90 2.86 6.64
N ASN A 33 -9.47 1.68 6.41
CA ASN A 33 -10.59 1.19 7.23
C ASN A 33 -10.20 1.04 8.70
N LYS A 34 -9.00 0.52 8.95
CA LYS A 34 -8.50 0.38 10.32
C LYS A 34 -8.29 1.73 11.00
N LEU A 35 -7.80 2.72 10.26
CA LEU A 35 -7.50 4.05 10.81
C LEU A 35 -8.70 5.00 10.78
N GLY A 36 -9.82 4.60 10.18
CA GLY A 36 -11.00 5.43 10.11
C GLY A 36 -10.87 6.60 9.14
N VAL A 37 -10.11 6.46 8.06
CA VAL A 37 -9.92 7.47 7.03
C VAL A 37 -10.26 6.91 5.65
N GLN A 38 -10.30 7.77 4.64
CA GLN A 38 -10.54 7.33 3.27
C GLN A 38 -9.25 6.74 2.67
N ARG A 39 -9.42 5.81 1.73
CA ARG A 39 -8.29 5.16 1.05
C ARG A 39 -7.31 6.18 0.45
N GLU A 40 -7.83 7.25 -0.15
CA GLU A 40 -6.97 8.24 -0.81
C GLU A 40 -6.08 9.00 0.17
N VAL A 41 -6.50 9.13 1.43
CA VAL A 41 -5.65 9.70 2.47
C VAL A 41 -4.42 8.82 2.69
N VAL A 42 -4.61 7.50 2.71
CA VAL A 42 -3.51 6.55 2.88
C VAL A 42 -2.62 6.53 1.64
N ILE A 43 -3.20 6.51 0.44
CA ILE A 43 -2.44 6.53 -0.81
C ILE A 43 -1.60 7.81 -0.92
N SER A 44 -2.17 8.95 -0.53
CA SER A 44 -1.43 10.22 -0.48
C SER A 44 -0.28 10.19 0.52
N ALA A 45 -0.49 9.56 1.68
CA ALA A 45 0.57 9.41 2.68
C ALA A 45 1.71 8.54 2.15
N VAL A 46 1.40 7.46 1.43
CA VAL A 46 2.41 6.63 0.78
C VAL A 46 3.24 7.47 -0.18
N ALA A 47 2.57 8.27 -1.03
CA ALA A 47 3.28 9.13 -1.99
C ALA A 47 4.16 10.16 -1.29
N GLU A 48 3.67 10.74 -0.21
CA GLU A 48 4.42 11.75 0.55
C GLU A 48 5.64 11.16 1.25
N LYS A 49 5.50 9.97 1.84
CA LYS A 49 6.56 9.37 2.64
C LYS A 49 7.56 8.55 1.81
N THR A 50 7.13 7.95 0.73
CA THR A 50 7.98 7.06 -0.08
C THR A 50 8.28 7.61 -1.47
N GLY A 51 7.54 8.62 -1.90
CA GLY A 51 7.63 9.13 -3.27
C GLY A 51 6.92 8.25 -4.29
N ILE A 52 6.17 7.24 -3.85
CA ILE A 52 5.53 6.26 -4.72
C ILE A 52 4.04 6.55 -4.85
N ASN A 53 3.59 6.83 -6.08
CA ASN A 53 2.18 7.01 -6.37
C ASN A 53 1.57 5.69 -6.82
N LEU A 54 0.72 5.10 -5.98
CA LEU A 54 0.09 3.80 -6.26
C LEU A 54 -0.93 3.86 -7.41
N HIS A 55 -1.35 5.05 -7.86
CA HIS A 55 -2.20 5.21 -9.04
C HIS A 55 -1.40 5.34 -10.33
N GLY A 56 -0.12 5.60 -10.24
CA GLY A 56 0.74 5.74 -11.40
C GLY A 56 1.47 4.46 -11.74
N PRO A 57 2.31 4.48 -12.79
CA PRO A 57 3.18 3.35 -13.08
C PRO A 57 4.19 3.16 -11.96
N VAL A 58 4.35 1.90 -11.52
CA VAL A 58 5.25 1.55 -10.41
C VAL A 58 6.12 0.38 -10.81
N LEU A 59 7.31 0.33 -10.24
CA LEU A 59 8.21 -0.81 -10.37
C LEU A 59 8.00 -1.79 -9.22
N GLY A 60 8.46 -3.04 -9.42
CA GLY A 60 8.25 -4.08 -8.41
C GLY A 60 8.84 -3.72 -7.05
N PHE A 61 10.08 -3.18 -7.02
CA PHE A 61 10.71 -2.81 -5.75
C PHE A 61 10.01 -1.62 -5.09
N GLU A 62 9.40 -0.73 -5.87
CA GLU A 62 8.61 0.38 -5.33
C GLU A 62 7.35 -0.13 -4.64
N LEU A 63 6.70 -1.14 -5.22
CA LEU A 63 5.54 -1.78 -4.58
C LEU A 63 5.92 -2.37 -3.23
N LEU A 64 7.09 -2.98 -3.10
CA LEU A 64 7.55 -3.55 -1.84
C LEU A 64 7.86 -2.46 -0.82
N GLN A 65 8.41 -1.32 -1.24
CA GLN A 65 8.64 -0.17 -0.37
C GLN A 65 7.31 0.42 0.12
N ALA A 66 6.35 0.58 -0.79
CA ALA A 66 5.02 1.07 -0.42
C ALA A 66 4.34 0.12 0.56
N LEU A 67 4.45 -1.19 0.32
CA LEU A 67 3.90 -2.21 1.20
C LEU A 67 4.49 -2.11 2.61
N ALA A 68 5.81 -1.92 2.72
CA ALA A 68 6.47 -1.79 4.01
C ALA A 68 5.91 -0.61 4.80
N TYR A 69 5.67 0.52 4.15
CA TYR A 69 5.06 1.68 4.80
C TYR A 69 3.61 1.41 5.21
N LEU A 70 2.83 0.73 4.34
CA LEU A 70 1.47 0.34 4.67
C LEU A 70 1.42 -0.59 5.89
N GLU A 71 2.36 -1.52 5.99
CA GLU A 71 2.46 -2.40 7.15
C GLU A 71 2.83 -1.60 8.42
N ALA A 72 3.72 -0.64 8.31
CA ALA A 72 4.08 0.23 9.43
C ALA A 72 2.87 1.03 9.92
N LEU A 73 2.06 1.56 9.01
CA LEU A 73 0.80 2.24 9.37
C LEU A 73 -0.17 1.27 10.06
N ARG A 74 -0.28 0.06 9.52
CA ARG A 74 -1.19 -0.95 10.05
C ARG A 74 -0.83 -1.35 11.48
N HIS A 75 0.46 -1.44 11.78
CA HIS A 75 0.96 -1.86 13.10
C HIS A 75 1.21 -0.70 14.07
N GLY A 76 0.90 0.53 13.67
CA GLY A 76 1.10 1.69 14.53
C GLY A 76 2.55 2.16 14.63
N GLU A 77 3.43 1.66 13.77
CA GLU A 77 4.84 2.04 13.72
C GLU A 77 5.09 3.30 12.90
N ALA A 78 4.12 3.71 12.11
CA ALA A 78 4.11 4.96 11.37
C ALA A 78 2.76 5.64 11.55
N GLN A 79 2.70 6.94 11.34
CA GLN A 79 1.48 7.72 11.47
C GLN A 79 1.27 8.59 10.23
N LEU A 80 -0.01 8.80 9.87
CA LEU A 80 -0.37 9.56 8.68
C LEU A 80 0.12 11.00 8.71
N ASN A 81 0.21 11.60 9.90
CA ASN A 81 0.56 13.01 10.09
C ASN A 81 1.94 13.21 10.70
N ALA A 82 2.76 12.21 10.68
CA ALA A 82 4.10 12.30 11.25
C ALA A 82 5.08 12.97 10.31
#